data_3413ea6bf0f79ccc6bc6c8b5cadb1220
#
_entry.id   3413ea6bf0f79ccc6bc6c8b5cadb1220
#
_cell.length_a   1.000
_cell.length_b   1.000
_cell.length_c   1.000
_cell.angle_alpha   90.00
_cell.angle_beta   90.00
_cell.angle_gamma   90.00
#
_symmetry.space_group_name_H-M   'P 1'
#
loop_
_entity.id
_entity.type
_entity.pdbx_description
1 polymer ?
#
loop_
_entity_poly.entity_id
_entity_poly.type
_entity_poly.pdbx_seq_one_letter_code
_entity_poly.pdbx_strand_id
1 'polypeptide(L)'
;MKISIKTVFLTALAILVIAQPVFAQENETTEHKHYQFTLEDCIRFAFANSYDRKSMELNTESQQVSYDQSRESRMPSVSASASENFSNNKNGSSFSGNANLGAAVVIYQGGNINKTIEQNRLSLERSNMQLQQYDDQLSVQILQSFLTALGYNELLHYQEVMLKSSREQMKQGRTRYKVGSILESDMLLLEAQYISDSSNIVETRIKLDNSILSLKVLLSMDPLDNLQIIQPNTDNLDDLAASLPTEEYAIEMAMETYPTLKLSQYDILLAENNISMAKTGYKPSITANASIGTGHIDFDNLGQQFSDRFSQSAGISLNIPIYSRGQTKASVKRSKIALEQAQLDYEQTQFDVRQTVSVAYHNVVSAYNSYKASELKENAYSKSYNAYEVQFQYGKITTVDLLQQQNNYLNVLNDFIQNKYSLVLQRKVLDIYMGKEITL
;
A
#
# COMPACT_ATOMS: atom_id res chain seq x y z
N MET A 1 39.62 17.03 53.99
CA MET A 1 38.41 16.19 53.93
C MET A 1 38.48 15.40 52.63
N LYS A 2 38.92 14.14 52.73
CA LYS A 2 39.10 13.28 51.53
C LYS A 2 37.75 12.78 51.05
N ILE A 3 37.18 13.39 50.07
CA ILE A 3 35.98 12.88 49.37
C ILE A 3 36.45 11.80 48.41
N SER A 4 36.07 10.55 48.68
CA SER A 4 36.48 9.39 47.90
C SER A 4 35.85 9.46 46.52
N ILE A 5 36.65 9.30 45.46
CA ILE A 5 36.26 9.29 44.06
C ILE A 5 35.16 8.25 43.74
N LYS A 6 35.02 7.23 44.61
CA LYS A 6 33.94 6.23 44.53
C LYS A 6 32.53 6.83 44.78
N THR A 7 32.42 7.92 45.53
CA THR A 7 31.11 8.51 45.87
C THR A 7 30.56 9.40 44.75
N VAL A 8 31.41 10.02 43.96
CA VAL A 8 31.00 10.87 42.83
C VAL A 8 30.53 10.02 41.64
N PHE A 9 31.14 8.83 41.43
CA PHE A 9 30.69 7.91 40.38
C PHE A 9 29.37 7.19 40.68
N LEU A 10 29.08 6.96 41.99
CA LEU A 10 27.83 6.31 42.40
C LEU A 10 26.61 7.25 42.33
N THR A 11 26.78 8.55 42.47
CA THR A 11 25.69 9.53 42.40
C THR A 11 25.31 9.87 40.93
N ALA A 12 26.23 9.75 39.99
CA ALA A 12 25.93 9.93 38.54
C ALA A 12 25.16 8.73 37.94
N LEU A 13 25.33 7.53 38.53
CA LEU A 13 24.62 6.32 38.04
C LEU A 13 23.22 6.14 38.66
N ALA A 14 22.92 6.84 39.75
CA ALA A 14 21.64 6.72 40.49
C ALA A 14 20.50 7.59 39.91
N ILE A 15 20.78 8.49 38.97
CA ILE A 15 19.76 9.40 38.40
C ILE A 15 19.10 8.82 37.13
N LEU A 16 19.56 7.68 36.62
CA LEU A 16 19.03 7.08 35.37
C LEU A 16 17.99 5.95 35.60
N VAL A 17 17.50 5.78 36.82
CA VAL A 17 16.38 4.85 37.10
C VAL A 17 15.13 5.67 37.43
N ILE A 18 14.60 6.36 36.46
CA ILE A 18 13.28 6.99 36.57
C ILE A 18 12.28 6.16 35.75
N ALA A 19 11.41 5.47 36.52
CA ALA A 19 10.04 5.11 36.24
C ALA A 19 9.71 4.75 34.75
N GLN A 20 9.76 3.47 34.49
CA GLN A 20 8.91 2.96 33.42
C GLN A 20 7.45 3.09 33.89
N PRO A 21 6.56 3.77 33.13
CA PRO A 21 5.15 3.67 33.37
C PRO A 21 4.74 2.22 33.10
N VAL A 22 4.26 1.54 34.12
CA VAL A 22 3.49 0.30 33.97
C VAL A 22 2.25 0.70 33.15
N PHE A 23 2.24 0.41 31.84
CA PHE A 23 1.03 0.43 31.08
C PHE A 23 0.12 -0.66 31.70
N ALA A 24 -0.86 -0.24 32.46
CA ALA A 24 -2.00 -1.07 32.77
C ALA A 24 -2.64 -1.42 31.41
N GLN A 25 -2.57 -2.68 31.02
CA GLN A 25 -3.41 -3.23 29.97
C GLN A 25 -4.85 -3.12 30.49
N GLU A 26 -5.56 -2.10 30.08
CA GLU A 26 -7.01 -2.12 30.11
C GLU A 26 -7.44 -3.30 29.26
N ASN A 27 -8.02 -4.32 29.92
CA ASN A 27 -8.78 -5.35 29.22
C ASN A 27 -10.02 -4.65 28.63
N GLU A 28 -9.90 -4.06 27.44
CA GLU A 28 -11.03 -3.76 26.62
C GLU A 28 -11.71 -5.10 26.32
N THR A 29 -12.88 -5.32 26.86
CA THR A 29 -13.83 -6.31 26.38
C THR A 29 -14.12 -5.91 24.94
N THR A 30 -13.52 -6.59 23.97
CA THR A 30 -13.73 -6.38 22.56
C THR A 30 -15.19 -6.77 22.24
N GLU A 31 -16.10 -5.80 22.30
CA GLU A 31 -17.42 -5.94 21.67
C GLU A 31 -17.19 -6.05 20.16
N HIS A 32 -17.56 -7.20 19.58
CA HIS A 32 -17.51 -7.40 18.14
C HIS A 32 -18.48 -6.42 17.48
N LYS A 33 -17.96 -5.59 16.59
CA LYS A 33 -18.73 -4.56 15.90
C LYS A 33 -19.42 -5.14 14.67
N HIS A 34 -20.59 -4.60 14.34
CA HIS A 34 -21.31 -4.93 13.13
C HIS A 34 -21.17 -3.77 12.13
N TYR A 35 -20.71 -4.08 10.94
CA TYR A 35 -20.54 -3.12 9.87
C TYR A 35 -21.38 -3.52 8.66
N GLN A 36 -21.98 -2.53 8.01
CA GLN A 36 -22.67 -2.67 6.73
C GLN A 36 -22.03 -1.67 5.77
N PHE A 37 -21.23 -2.17 4.84
CA PHE A 37 -20.41 -1.33 3.99
C PHE A 37 -20.78 -1.47 2.52
N THR A 38 -20.83 -0.32 1.84
CA THR A 38 -20.71 -0.20 0.39
C THR A 38 -19.24 -0.35 -0.01
N LEU A 39 -18.93 -0.37 -1.30
CA LEU A 39 -17.54 -0.35 -1.77
C LEU A 39 -16.81 0.91 -1.32
N GLU A 40 -17.47 2.06 -1.44
CA GLU A 40 -16.92 3.36 -1.04
C GLU A 40 -16.60 3.40 0.46
N ASP A 41 -17.47 2.80 1.29
CA ASP A 41 -17.24 2.68 2.73
C ASP A 41 -16.03 1.79 3.02
N CYS A 42 -15.88 0.67 2.27
CA CYS A 42 -14.71 -0.20 2.38
C CYS A 42 -13.42 0.56 2.05
N ILE A 43 -13.38 1.29 0.94
CA ILE A 43 -12.19 2.07 0.52
C ILE A 43 -11.87 3.14 1.58
N ARG A 44 -12.87 3.89 2.03
CA ARG A 44 -12.69 4.93 3.05
C ARG A 44 -12.19 4.36 4.38
N PHE A 45 -12.76 3.22 4.79
CA PHE A 45 -12.34 2.53 6.01
C PHE A 45 -10.89 2.02 5.90
N ALA A 46 -10.52 1.43 4.75
CA ALA A 46 -9.15 0.98 4.51
C ALA A 46 -8.15 2.14 4.54
N PHE A 47 -8.47 3.27 3.92
CA PHE A 47 -7.60 4.46 3.94
C PHE A 47 -7.37 5.01 5.35
N ALA A 48 -8.36 4.86 6.24
CA ALA A 48 -8.24 5.30 7.63
C ALA A 48 -7.49 4.28 8.54
N ASN A 49 -7.55 2.98 8.23
CA ASN A 49 -7.12 1.93 9.16
C ASN A 49 -6.01 1.02 8.64
N SER A 50 -5.71 1.01 7.33
CA SER A 50 -4.67 0.13 6.76
C SER A 50 -3.29 0.43 7.34
N TYR A 51 -2.67 -0.60 7.92
CA TYR A 51 -1.32 -0.51 8.48
C TYR A 51 -0.26 -0.21 7.41
N ASP A 52 -0.40 -0.79 6.23
CA ASP A 52 0.54 -0.57 5.13
C ASP A 52 0.42 0.86 4.58
N ARG A 53 -0.82 1.36 4.43
CA ARG A 53 -1.04 2.76 4.06
C ARG A 53 -0.47 3.72 5.10
N LYS A 54 -0.69 3.43 6.39
CA LYS A 54 -0.13 4.24 7.48
C LYS A 54 1.41 4.22 7.46
N SER A 55 2.01 3.08 7.13
CA SER A 55 3.47 2.98 6.95
C SER A 55 3.96 3.87 5.81
N MET A 56 3.25 3.92 4.67
CA MET A 56 3.56 4.82 3.55
C MET A 56 3.40 6.30 3.94
N GLU A 57 2.35 6.62 4.70
CA GLU A 57 2.10 7.97 5.22
C GLU A 57 3.23 8.42 6.16
N LEU A 58 3.67 7.55 7.10
CA LEU A 58 4.81 7.81 7.97
C LEU A 58 6.13 7.96 7.19
N ASN A 59 6.31 7.22 6.09
CA ASN A 59 7.47 7.42 5.21
C ASN A 59 7.42 8.82 4.56
N THR A 60 6.25 9.26 4.11
CA THR A 60 6.07 10.61 3.57
C THR A 60 6.33 11.69 4.62
N GLU A 61 5.84 11.48 5.86
CA GLU A 61 6.15 12.37 7.00
C GLU A 61 7.66 12.42 7.30
N SER A 62 8.35 11.28 7.23
CA SER A 62 9.81 11.22 7.36
C SER A 62 10.53 12.03 6.27
N GLN A 63 10.03 12.01 5.02
CA GLN A 63 10.55 12.85 3.94
C GLN A 63 10.26 14.34 4.20
N GLN A 64 9.10 14.68 4.77
CA GLN A 64 8.78 16.05 5.20
C GLN A 64 9.79 16.54 6.24
N VAL A 65 10.06 15.73 7.29
CA VAL A 65 11.08 16.06 8.31
C VAL A 65 12.46 16.27 7.67
N SER A 66 12.84 15.42 6.71
CA SER A 66 14.11 15.54 5.99
C SER A 66 14.18 16.84 5.15
N TYR A 67 13.07 17.22 4.54
CA TYR A 67 12.97 18.50 3.82
C TYR A 67 13.10 19.68 4.78
N ASP A 68 12.40 19.68 5.91
CA ASP A 68 12.46 20.75 6.91
C ASP A 68 13.87 20.86 7.53
N GLN A 69 14.48 19.71 7.91
CA GLN A 69 15.87 19.66 8.37
C GLN A 69 16.85 20.25 7.34
N SER A 70 16.63 19.96 6.04
CA SER A 70 17.47 20.52 5.00
C SER A 70 17.40 22.05 4.89
N ARG A 71 16.23 22.64 5.22
CA ARG A 71 16.06 24.11 5.29
C ARG A 71 16.80 24.70 6.48
N GLU A 72 16.80 23.98 7.61
CA GLU A 72 17.53 24.38 8.83
C GLU A 72 19.05 24.32 8.66
N SER A 73 19.56 23.58 7.66
CA SER A 73 21.00 23.54 7.36
C SER A 73 21.64 24.90 7.04
N ARG A 74 20.83 25.94 6.85
CA ARG A 74 21.24 27.35 6.72
C ARG A 74 21.52 28.00 8.08
N MET A 75 21.07 27.40 9.19
CA MET A 75 21.24 27.91 10.53
C MET A 75 22.60 27.51 11.09
N PRO A 76 23.15 28.27 12.05
CA PRO A 76 24.35 27.84 12.74
C PRO A 76 24.07 26.63 13.64
N SER A 77 25.02 25.68 13.64
CA SER A 77 25.05 24.63 14.65
C SER A 77 25.83 25.10 15.87
N VAL A 78 25.32 24.78 17.07
CA VAL A 78 25.99 25.06 18.35
C VAL A 78 26.20 23.75 19.08
N SER A 79 27.44 23.51 19.53
CA SER A 79 27.78 22.30 20.26
C SER A 79 28.66 22.62 21.47
N ALA A 80 28.44 21.91 22.56
CA ALA A 80 29.30 21.92 23.71
C ALA A 80 29.99 20.58 23.85
N SER A 81 31.29 20.60 24.16
CA SER A 81 32.08 19.40 24.40
C SER A 81 32.93 19.57 25.64
N ALA A 82 33.07 18.51 26.43
CA ALA A 82 34.01 18.42 27.52
C ALA A 82 34.72 17.08 27.42
N SER A 83 36.00 17.08 27.60
CA SER A 83 36.79 15.86 27.58
C SER A 83 37.82 15.87 28.69
N GLU A 84 38.05 14.71 29.30
CA GLU A 84 39.11 14.44 30.25
C GLU A 84 40.00 13.36 29.65
N ASN A 85 41.30 13.58 29.67
CA ASN A 85 42.29 12.66 29.14
C ASN A 85 43.33 12.30 30.26
N PHE A 86 43.49 11.02 30.49
CA PHE A 86 44.58 10.48 31.30
C PHE A 86 45.61 9.85 30.40
N SER A 87 46.85 10.29 30.55
CA SER A 87 47.99 9.72 29.84
C SER A 87 49.03 9.26 30.86
N ASN A 88 49.53 8.04 30.69
CA ASN A 88 50.62 7.49 31.50
C ASN A 88 51.75 7.06 30.54
N ASN A 89 52.91 7.69 30.67
CA ASN A 89 54.09 7.40 29.85
C ASN A 89 55.35 7.32 30.72
N LYS A 90 56.51 7.06 30.13
CA LYS A 90 57.77 6.91 30.83
C LYS A 90 58.20 8.15 31.67
N ASN A 91 57.63 9.32 31.36
CA ASN A 91 57.92 10.59 32.03
C ASN A 91 56.90 10.92 33.17
N GLY A 92 55.95 10.05 33.42
CA GLY A 92 54.93 10.20 34.46
C GLY A 92 53.49 10.15 33.94
N SER A 93 52.53 10.24 34.87
CA SER A 93 51.10 10.33 34.57
C SER A 93 50.69 11.79 34.49
N SER A 94 49.87 12.12 33.49
CA SER A 94 49.27 13.44 33.32
C SER A 94 47.78 13.34 33.16
N PHE A 95 47.08 14.29 33.74
CA PHE A 95 45.65 14.52 33.56
C PHE A 95 45.46 15.83 32.81
N SER A 96 44.60 15.86 31.82
CA SER A 96 44.24 17.10 31.13
C SER A 96 42.79 17.07 30.71
N GLY A 97 42.13 18.19 30.86
CA GLY A 97 40.75 18.32 30.47
C GLY A 97 40.54 19.60 29.65
N ASN A 98 39.58 19.58 28.78
CA ASN A 98 39.12 20.75 28.07
C ASN A 98 37.60 20.79 27.97
N ALA A 99 37.05 21.99 28.04
CA ALA A 99 35.65 22.28 27.80
C ALA A 99 35.56 23.35 26.69
N ASN A 100 34.74 23.10 25.68
CA ASN A 100 34.58 23.98 24.55
C ASN A 100 33.12 24.17 24.19
N LEU A 101 32.71 25.38 23.90
CA LEU A 101 31.43 25.72 23.28
C LEU A 101 31.76 26.30 21.85
N GLY A 102 31.26 25.64 20.83
CA GLY A 102 31.52 26.03 19.45
C GLY A 102 30.22 26.30 18.68
N ALA A 103 30.26 27.29 17.81
CA ALA A 103 29.24 27.55 16.81
C ALA A 103 29.85 27.55 15.41
N ALA A 104 29.17 26.93 14.45
CA ALA A 104 29.61 26.89 13.06
C ALA A 104 28.42 27.12 12.12
N VAL A 105 28.63 27.88 11.05
CA VAL A 105 27.66 28.09 9.99
C VAL A 105 28.32 28.05 8.63
N VAL A 106 27.66 27.37 7.70
CA VAL A 106 28.07 27.34 6.30
C VAL A 106 27.45 28.54 5.58
N ILE A 107 28.24 29.58 5.32
CA ILE A 107 27.77 30.80 4.64
C ILE A 107 27.51 30.53 3.15
N TYR A 108 28.43 29.78 2.52
CA TYR A 108 28.33 29.44 1.10
C TYR A 108 29.07 28.13 0.81
N GLN A 109 28.43 27.25 0.05
CA GLN A 109 29.01 25.94 -0.38
C GLN A 109 28.70 25.70 -1.86
N GLY A 110 29.09 26.66 -2.71
CA GLY A 110 28.86 26.49 -4.14
C GLY A 110 27.39 26.40 -4.57
N GLY A 111 26.44 26.71 -3.67
CA GLY A 111 25.01 26.51 -3.87
C GLY A 111 24.50 25.12 -3.47
N ASN A 112 25.34 24.26 -2.87
CA ASN A 112 24.99 22.90 -2.48
C ASN A 112 23.79 22.84 -1.51
N ILE A 113 23.75 23.73 -0.50
CA ILE A 113 22.63 23.79 0.46
C ILE A 113 21.29 23.95 -0.26
N ASN A 114 21.20 24.89 -1.22
CA ASN A 114 19.95 25.09 -1.96
C ASN A 114 19.58 23.89 -2.82
N LYS A 115 20.59 23.18 -3.38
CA LYS A 115 20.36 21.98 -4.18
C LYS A 115 19.96 20.78 -3.31
N THR A 116 20.47 20.69 -2.07
CA THR A 116 20.03 19.69 -1.10
C THR A 116 18.59 19.93 -0.66
N ILE A 117 18.21 21.19 -0.42
CA ILE A 117 16.82 21.54 -0.10
C ILE A 117 15.89 21.14 -1.26
N GLU A 118 16.28 21.44 -2.50
CA GLU A 118 15.53 21.07 -3.69
C GLU A 118 15.42 19.55 -3.85
N GLN A 119 16.51 18.82 -3.58
CA GLN A 119 16.54 17.35 -3.59
C GLN A 119 15.50 16.78 -2.62
N ASN A 120 15.47 17.26 -1.38
CA ASN A 120 14.53 16.78 -0.37
C ASN A 120 13.10 17.21 -0.69
N ARG A 121 12.87 18.38 -1.28
CA ARG A 121 11.56 18.81 -1.77
C ARG A 121 11.03 17.85 -2.85
N LEU A 122 11.85 17.54 -3.86
CA LEU A 122 11.47 16.60 -4.92
C LEU A 122 11.25 15.19 -4.38
N SER A 123 12.05 14.75 -3.38
CA SER A 123 11.88 13.45 -2.72
C SER A 123 10.56 13.38 -1.94
N LEU A 124 10.15 14.47 -1.30
CA LEU A 124 8.86 14.56 -0.62
C LEU A 124 7.70 14.48 -1.63
N GLU A 125 7.76 15.23 -2.71
CA GLU A 125 6.73 15.20 -3.77
C GLU A 125 6.63 13.81 -4.40
N ARG A 126 7.77 13.17 -4.65
CA ARG A 126 7.83 11.78 -5.12
C ARG A 126 7.18 10.82 -4.12
N SER A 127 7.42 10.99 -2.81
CA SER A 127 6.81 10.15 -1.77
C SER A 127 5.29 10.32 -1.71
N ASN A 128 4.77 11.54 -1.90
CA ASN A 128 3.33 11.79 -2.03
C ASN A 128 2.73 11.03 -3.24
N MET A 129 3.43 11.02 -4.37
CA MET A 129 2.97 10.24 -5.54
C MET A 129 3.03 8.73 -5.30
N GLN A 130 4.00 8.23 -4.52
CA GLN A 130 4.05 6.82 -4.11
C GLN A 130 2.87 6.45 -3.21
N LEU A 131 2.48 7.33 -2.29
CA LEU A 131 1.28 7.12 -1.46
C LEU A 131 0.02 7.07 -2.33
N GLN A 132 -0.12 7.97 -3.30
CA GLN A 132 -1.25 7.95 -4.24
C GLN A 132 -1.27 6.66 -5.07
N GLN A 133 -0.12 6.21 -5.58
CA GLN A 133 -0.01 4.94 -6.30
C GLN A 133 -0.44 3.75 -5.43
N TYR A 134 -0.07 3.76 -4.16
CA TYR A 134 -0.48 2.73 -3.20
C TYR A 134 -2.00 2.78 -2.96
N ASP A 135 -2.58 3.98 -2.80
CA ASP A 135 -4.03 4.17 -2.62
C ASP A 135 -4.83 3.61 -3.81
N ASP A 136 -4.36 3.83 -5.05
CA ASP A 136 -4.96 3.27 -6.26
C ASP A 136 -4.88 1.73 -6.27
N GLN A 137 -3.71 1.17 -5.93
CA GLN A 137 -3.51 -0.29 -5.86
C GLN A 137 -4.38 -0.94 -4.78
N LEU A 138 -4.44 -0.36 -3.59
CA LEU A 138 -5.29 -0.83 -2.48
C LEU A 138 -6.76 -0.79 -2.89
N SER A 139 -7.20 0.26 -3.55
CA SER A 139 -8.57 0.41 -4.04
C SER A 139 -8.95 -0.67 -5.06
N VAL A 140 -8.03 -1.03 -5.98
CA VAL A 140 -8.25 -2.16 -6.92
C VAL A 140 -8.36 -3.49 -6.17
N GLN A 141 -7.52 -3.74 -5.18
CA GLN A 141 -7.55 -4.99 -4.41
C GLN A 141 -8.85 -5.12 -3.60
N ILE A 142 -9.30 -4.01 -2.98
CA ILE A 142 -10.58 -3.95 -2.26
C ILE A 142 -11.74 -4.21 -3.24
N LEU A 143 -11.76 -3.53 -4.39
CA LEU A 143 -12.77 -3.72 -5.41
C LEU A 143 -12.85 -5.19 -5.86
N GLN A 144 -11.72 -5.83 -6.15
CA GLN A 144 -11.66 -7.22 -6.57
C GLN A 144 -12.19 -8.17 -5.49
N SER A 145 -11.78 -7.96 -4.23
CA SER A 145 -12.23 -8.78 -3.09
C SER A 145 -13.72 -8.59 -2.82
N PHE A 146 -14.22 -7.34 -2.89
CA PHE A 146 -15.61 -6.98 -2.72
C PHE A 146 -16.51 -7.63 -3.80
N LEU A 147 -16.14 -7.50 -5.08
CA LEU A 147 -16.90 -8.11 -6.19
C LEU A 147 -16.88 -9.64 -6.13
N THR A 148 -15.77 -10.24 -5.67
CA THR A 148 -15.68 -11.70 -5.45
C THR A 148 -16.66 -12.14 -4.37
N ALA A 149 -16.75 -11.42 -3.26
CA ALA A 149 -17.70 -11.72 -2.20
C ALA A 149 -19.15 -11.54 -2.66
N LEU A 150 -19.44 -10.50 -3.45
CA LEU A 150 -20.77 -10.32 -4.07
C LEU A 150 -21.11 -11.48 -5.00
N GLY A 151 -20.16 -11.96 -5.80
CA GLY A 151 -20.38 -13.10 -6.70
C GLY A 151 -20.75 -14.38 -5.95
N TYR A 152 -20.05 -14.69 -4.85
CA TYR A 152 -20.39 -15.85 -4.02
C TYR A 152 -21.71 -15.66 -3.29
N ASN A 153 -22.05 -14.45 -2.84
CA ASN A 153 -23.33 -14.17 -2.19
C ASN A 153 -24.51 -14.36 -3.17
N GLU A 154 -24.38 -13.88 -4.39
CA GLU A 154 -25.38 -14.06 -5.44
C GLU A 154 -25.51 -15.55 -5.83
N LEU A 155 -24.40 -16.27 -6.00
CA LEU A 155 -24.39 -17.70 -6.29
C LEU A 155 -25.06 -18.50 -5.18
N LEU A 156 -24.76 -18.17 -3.92
CA LEU A 156 -25.38 -18.83 -2.75
C LEU A 156 -26.90 -18.70 -2.77
N HIS A 157 -27.41 -17.49 -3.07
CA HIS A 157 -28.84 -17.25 -3.18
C HIS A 157 -29.51 -18.16 -4.23
N TYR A 158 -28.92 -18.27 -5.43
CA TYR A 158 -29.44 -19.17 -6.46
C TYR A 158 -29.36 -20.65 -6.05
N GLN A 159 -28.28 -21.08 -5.44
CA GLN A 159 -28.12 -22.45 -4.95
C GLN A 159 -29.17 -22.79 -3.87
N GLU A 160 -29.55 -21.85 -3.00
CA GLU A 160 -30.60 -22.03 -2.01
C GLU A 160 -31.97 -22.22 -2.67
N VAL A 161 -32.25 -21.49 -3.76
CA VAL A 161 -33.47 -21.69 -4.56
C VAL A 161 -33.48 -23.08 -5.19
N MET A 162 -32.35 -23.51 -5.80
CA MET A 162 -32.21 -24.82 -6.41
C MET A 162 -32.34 -25.97 -5.41
N LEU A 163 -31.78 -25.81 -4.20
CA LEU A 163 -31.94 -26.81 -3.12
C LEU A 163 -33.40 -27.02 -2.73
N LYS A 164 -34.22 -25.95 -2.73
CA LYS A 164 -35.68 -26.08 -2.49
C LYS A 164 -36.31 -26.93 -3.59
N SER A 165 -35.98 -26.72 -4.85
CA SER A 165 -36.46 -27.51 -5.99
C SER A 165 -36.04 -28.97 -5.85
N SER A 166 -34.75 -29.25 -5.63
CA SER A 166 -34.22 -30.62 -5.45
C SER A 166 -34.90 -31.36 -4.28
N ARG A 167 -35.18 -30.65 -3.19
CA ARG A 167 -35.89 -31.22 -2.03
C ARG A 167 -37.31 -31.67 -2.40
N GLU A 168 -38.03 -30.85 -3.15
CA GLU A 168 -39.39 -31.21 -3.60
C GLU A 168 -39.38 -32.33 -4.62
N GLN A 169 -38.42 -32.32 -5.55
CA GLN A 169 -38.18 -33.41 -6.52
C GLN A 169 -37.87 -34.74 -5.81
N MET A 170 -37.03 -34.74 -4.77
CA MET A 170 -36.73 -35.92 -3.97
C MET A 170 -37.99 -36.44 -3.24
N LYS A 171 -38.79 -35.57 -2.63
CA LYS A 171 -40.05 -35.98 -1.97
C LYS A 171 -41.02 -36.59 -2.96
N GLN A 172 -41.20 -35.98 -4.15
CA GLN A 172 -42.05 -36.51 -5.22
C GLN A 172 -41.50 -37.88 -5.72
N GLY A 173 -40.17 -38.01 -5.89
CA GLY A 173 -39.53 -39.23 -6.27
C GLY A 173 -39.80 -40.40 -5.29
N ARG A 174 -39.65 -40.14 -3.98
CA ARG A 174 -39.97 -41.12 -2.93
C ARG A 174 -41.44 -41.52 -2.99
N THR A 175 -42.35 -40.59 -3.25
CA THR A 175 -43.79 -40.91 -3.37
C THR A 175 -44.07 -41.78 -4.60
N ARG A 176 -43.50 -41.44 -5.76
CA ARG A 176 -43.64 -42.16 -7.03
C ARG A 176 -43.05 -43.57 -6.92
N TYR A 177 -41.90 -43.74 -6.24
CA TYR A 177 -41.30 -45.04 -5.99
C TYR A 177 -42.22 -45.94 -5.16
N LYS A 178 -42.82 -45.43 -4.07
CA LYS A 178 -43.74 -46.15 -3.21
C LYS A 178 -44.98 -46.73 -3.94
N VAL A 179 -45.41 -46.02 -5.00
CA VAL A 179 -46.55 -46.49 -5.83
C VAL A 179 -46.08 -47.24 -7.11
N GLY A 180 -44.78 -47.54 -7.22
CA GLY A 180 -44.23 -48.26 -8.33
C GLY A 180 -44.12 -47.51 -9.66
N SER A 181 -44.21 -46.17 -9.63
CA SER A 181 -44.24 -45.30 -10.83
C SER A 181 -42.83 -44.94 -11.37
N ILE A 182 -41.80 -45.11 -10.56
CA ILE A 182 -40.39 -44.93 -10.97
C ILE A 182 -39.53 -46.04 -10.35
N LEU A 183 -38.33 -46.27 -10.92
CA LEU A 183 -37.35 -47.21 -10.42
C LEU A 183 -36.68 -46.73 -9.13
N GLU A 184 -36.17 -47.64 -8.32
CA GLU A 184 -35.37 -47.30 -7.16
C GLU A 184 -34.13 -46.47 -7.52
N SER A 185 -33.47 -46.80 -8.63
CA SER A 185 -32.34 -46.02 -9.19
C SER A 185 -32.68 -44.56 -9.42
N ASP A 186 -33.87 -44.27 -9.97
CA ASP A 186 -34.33 -42.88 -10.19
C ASP A 186 -34.55 -42.14 -8.89
N MET A 187 -35.16 -42.79 -7.91
CA MET A 187 -35.36 -42.23 -6.57
C MET A 187 -34.01 -41.94 -5.87
N LEU A 188 -33.05 -42.88 -5.96
CA LEU A 188 -31.70 -42.69 -5.40
C LEU A 188 -30.92 -41.59 -6.10
N LEU A 189 -31.10 -41.36 -7.42
CA LEU A 189 -30.50 -40.25 -8.14
C LEU A 189 -31.02 -38.88 -7.66
N LEU A 190 -32.33 -38.74 -7.42
CA LEU A 190 -32.93 -37.54 -6.86
C LEU A 190 -32.44 -37.26 -5.42
N GLU A 191 -32.25 -38.32 -4.62
CA GLU A 191 -31.72 -38.19 -3.28
C GLU A 191 -30.23 -37.79 -3.30
N ALA A 192 -29.42 -38.37 -4.18
CA ALA A 192 -28.03 -38.02 -4.39
C ALA A 192 -27.89 -36.56 -4.85
N GLN A 193 -28.76 -36.10 -5.77
CA GLN A 193 -28.76 -34.68 -6.22
C GLN A 193 -29.05 -33.71 -5.06
N TYR A 194 -30.09 -34.00 -4.24
CA TYR A 194 -30.41 -33.18 -3.08
C TYR A 194 -29.22 -33.08 -2.09
N ILE A 195 -28.52 -34.20 -1.85
CA ILE A 195 -27.33 -34.21 -0.99
C ILE A 195 -26.21 -33.39 -1.62
N SER A 196 -25.98 -33.55 -2.92
CA SER A 196 -24.99 -32.77 -3.68
C SER A 196 -25.26 -31.28 -3.62
N ASP A 197 -26.50 -30.86 -3.87
CA ASP A 197 -26.89 -29.45 -3.82
C ASP A 197 -26.72 -28.86 -2.41
N SER A 198 -27.04 -29.67 -1.36
CA SER A 198 -26.81 -29.28 0.03
C SER A 198 -25.31 -29.10 0.35
N SER A 199 -24.46 -29.97 -0.20
CA SER A 199 -23.01 -29.90 -0.03
C SER A 199 -22.43 -28.66 -0.76
N ASN A 200 -22.91 -28.38 -1.98
CA ASN A 200 -22.49 -27.21 -2.76
C ASN A 200 -22.78 -25.89 -2.04
N ILE A 201 -23.92 -25.79 -1.34
CA ILE A 201 -24.23 -24.60 -0.52
C ILE A 201 -23.21 -24.43 0.60
N VAL A 202 -22.84 -25.50 1.30
CA VAL A 202 -21.84 -25.43 2.38
C VAL A 202 -20.49 -24.96 1.80
N GLU A 203 -20.08 -25.52 0.67
CA GLU A 203 -18.83 -25.12 -0.01
C GLU A 203 -18.84 -23.65 -0.44
N THR A 204 -19.96 -23.18 -1.05
CA THR A 204 -20.08 -21.79 -1.49
C THR A 204 -20.12 -20.83 -0.31
N ARG A 205 -20.75 -21.22 0.80
CA ARG A 205 -20.75 -20.42 2.04
C ARG A 205 -19.35 -20.27 2.60
N ILE A 206 -18.54 -21.34 2.61
CA ILE A 206 -17.14 -21.26 3.03
C ILE A 206 -16.34 -20.34 2.10
N LYS A 207 -16.58 -20.37 0.78
CA LYS A 207 -15.94 -19.47 -0.18
C LYS A 207 -16.32 -18.00 0.07
N LEU A 208 -17.59 -17.74 0.37
CA LEU A 208 -18.10 -16.42 0.76
C LEU A 208 -17.42 -15.94 2.05
N ASP A 209 -17.40 -16.75 3.10
CA ASP A 209 -16.78 -16.40 4.37
C ASP A 209 -15.28 -16.10 4.20
N ASN A 210 -14.57 -16.89 3.41
CA ASN A 210 -13.16 -16.67 3.10
C ASN A 210 -12.94 -15.38 2.28
N SER A 211 -13.83 -15.05 1.34
CA SER A 211 -13.73 -13.81 0.57
C SER A 211 -14.00 -12.57 1.43
N ILE A 212 -14.96 -12.66 2.36
CA ILE A 212 -15.21 -11.61 3.37
C ILE A 212 -14.01 -11.49 4.32
N LEU A 213 -13.40 -12.59 4.74
CA LEU A 213 -12.18 -12.55 5.55
C LEU A 213 -11.03 -11.88 4.80
N SER A 214 -10.84 -12.19 3.51
CA SER A 214 -9.83 -11.54 2.68
C SER A 214 -10.08 -10.03 2.58
N LEU A 215 -11.34 -9.62 2.44
CA LEU A 215 -11.72 -8.20 2.46
C LEU A 215 -11.40 -7.56 3.81
N LYS A 216 -11.75 -8.19 4.95
CA LYS A 216 -11.41 -7.69 6.29
C LYS A 216 -9.90 -7.50 6.48
N VAL A 217 -9.07 -8.40 5.95
CA VAL A 217 -7.60 -8.26 5.99
C VAL A 217 -7.15 -7.01 5.24
N LEU A 218 -7.68 -6.75 4.03
CA LEU A 218 -7.36 -5.51 3.28
C LEU A 218 -7.83 -4.25 4.02
N LEU A 219 -8.94 -4.34 4.74
CA LEU A 219 -9.47 -3.26 5.58
C LEU A 219 -8.70 -3.09 6.90
N SER A 220 -7.78 -4.00 7.25
CA SER A 220 -7.16 -4.09 8.59
C SER A 220 -8.21 -4.13 9.72
N MET A 221 -9.31 -4.84 9.47
CA MET A 221 -10.41 -5.04 10.41
C MET A 221 -10.19 -6.31 11.24
N ASP A 222 -10.68 -6.32 12.48
CA ASP A 222 -10.62 -7.54 13.31
C ASP A 222 -11.36 -8.70 12.60
N PRO A 223 -10.74 -9.87 12.47
CA PRO A 223 -11.39 -11.05 11.86
C PRO A 223 -12.70 -11.45 12.52
N LEU A 224 -12.89 -11.14 13.79
CA LEU A 224 -14.09 -11.48 14.57
C LEU A 224 -15.23 -10.47 14.43
N ASP A 225 -14.96 -9.26 13.92
CA ASP A 225 -15.99 -8.29 13.60
C ASP A 225 -16.94 -8.83 12.51
N ASN A 226 -18.19 -8.44 12.52
CA ASN A 226 -19.15 -8.85 11.49
C ASN A 226 -19.24 -7.80 10.39
N LEU A 227 -18.85 -8.18 9.17
CA LEU A 227 -18.91 -7.34 7.97
C LEU A 227 -19.98 -7.88 7.02
N GLN A 228 -21.00 -7.06 6.77
CA GLN A 228 -22.00 -7.27 5.71
C GLN A 228 -21.74 -6.33 4.56
N ILE A 229 -21.63 -6.88 3.35
CA ILE A 229 -21.46 -6.10 2.12
C ILE A 229 -22.84 -5.73 1.57
N ILE A 230 -23.01 -4.46 1.22
CA ILE A 230 -24.22 -3.96 0.59
C ILE A 230 -24.07 -4.13 -0.92
N GLN A 231 -25.03 -4.83 -1.54
CA GLN A 231 -25.03 -5.04 -2.98
C GLN A 231 -25.36 -3.71 -3.68
N PRO A 232 -24.51 -3.21 -4.57
CA PRO A 232 -24.82 -2.04 -5.37
C PRO A 232 -25.92 -2.35 -6.39
N ASN A 233 -26.62 -1.31 -6.84
CA ASN A 233 -27.57 -1.47 -7.93
C ASN A 233 -26.81 -1.63 -9.26
N THR A 234 -26.75 -2.85 -9.79
CA THR A 234 -26.05 -3.20 -11.04
C THR A 234 -27.00 -3.33 -12.22
N ASP A 235 -28.16 -2.64 -12.21
CA ASP A 235 -29.19 -2.84 -13.22
C ASP A 235 -28.83 -2.32 -14.64
N ASN A 236 -27.76 -1.51 -14.77
CA ASN A 236 -27.39 -0.85 -16.03
C ASN A 236 -25.97 -1.20 -16.51
N LEU A 237 -25.64 -2.49 -16.59
CA LEU A 237 -24.31 -2.91 -17.11
C LEU A 237 -24.12 -2.60 -18.61
N ASP A 238 -25.20 -2.45 -19.37
CA ASP A 238 -25.14 -2.02 -20.76
C ASP A 238 -24.70 -0.55 -20.89
N ASP A 239 -25.13 0.33 -19.97
CA ASP A 239 -24.69 1.72 -19.93
C ASP A 239 -23.19 1.83 -19.57
N LEU A 240 -22.69 0.90 -18.77
CA LEU A 240 -21.26 0.83 -18.42
C LEU A 240 -20.39 0.58 -19.65
N ALA A 241 -20.88 -0.24 -20.59
CA ALA A 241 -20.20 -0.51 -21.86
C ALA A 241 -20.43 0.59 -22.89
N ALA A 242 -21.64 1.17 -22.96
CA ALA A 242 -21.96 2.27 -23.87
C ALA A 242 -21.15 3.54 -23.53
N SER A 243 -20.75 3.72 -22.28
CA SER A 243 -19.90 4.83 -21.80
C SER A 243 -18.40 4.56 -21.95
N LEU A 244 -17.99 3.47 -22.64
CA LEU A 244 -16.57 3.18 -22.86
C LEU A 244 -15.98 4.23 -23.84
N PRO A 245 -14.91 4.96 -23.42
CA PRO A 245 -14.23 5.89 -24.29
C PRO A 245 -13.47 5.14 -25.42
N THR A 246 -12.90 5.87 -26.36
CA THR A 246 -11.96 5.27 -27.32
C THR A 246 -10.66 4.86 -26.61
N GLU A 247 -9.97 3.86 -27.17
CA GLU A 247 -8.69 3.41 -26.63
C GLU A 247 -7.65 4.54 -26.57
N GLU A 248 -7.60 5.36 -27.65
CA GLU A 248 -6.71 6.50 -27.74
C GLU A 248 -6.94 7.51 -26.61
N TYR A 249 -8.21 7.84 -26.32
CA TYR A 249 -8.56 8.73 -25.23
C TYR A 249 -8.18 8.15 -23.86
N ALA A 250 -8.38 6.85 -23.64
CA ALA A 250 -8.00 6.20 -22.40
C ALA A 250 -6.48 6.25 -22.18
N ILE A 251 -5.69 6.02 -23.23
CA ILE A 251 -4.23 6.13 -23.19
C ILE A 251 -3.81 7.58 -22.92
N GLU A 252 -4.40 8.56 -23.60
CA GLU A 252 -4.08 9.99 -23.41
C GLU A 252 -4.32 10.41 -21.96
N MET A 253 -5.48 10.09 -21.40
CA MET A 253 -5.81 10.39 -20.01
C MET A 253 -4.85 9.72 -19.03
N ALA A 254 -4.50 8.45 -19.25
CA ALA A 254 -3.56 7.75 -18.40
C ALA A 254 -2.15 8.35 -18.46
N MET A 255 -1.71 8.81 -19.63
CA MET A 255 -0.42 9.48 -19.79
C MET A 255 -0.33 10.81 -19.01
N GLU A 256 -1.46 11.45 -18.69
CA GLU A 256 -1.49 12.67 -17.90
C GLU A 256 -1.65 12.40 -16.40
N THR A 257 -2.45 11.39 -16.03
CA THR A 257 -2.94 11.22 -14.66
C THR A 257 -2.22 10.12 -13.89
N TYR A 258 -1.72 9.08 -14.58
CA TYR A 258 -1.28 7.85 -13.91
C TYR A 258 -0.03 8.08 -13.04
N PRO A 259 -0.07 7.74 -11.73
CA PRO A 259 1.00 8.07 -10.77
C PRO A 259 2.36 7.51 -11.15
N THR A 260 2.44 6.31 -11.74
CA THR A 260 3.68 5.66 -12.15
C THR A 260 4.50 6.52 -13.11
N LEU A 261 3.82 7.22 -14.04
CA LEU A 261 4.50 8.09 -14.99
C LEU A 261 5.02 9.36 -14.30
N LYS A 262 4.25 9.92 -13.36
CA LYS A 262 4.68 11.07 -12.56
C LYS A 262 5.88 10.73 -11.69
N LEU A 263 5.93 9.52 -11.13
CA LEU A 263 7.07 9.04 -10.36
C LEU A 263 8.36 9.04 -11.19
N SER A 264 8.33 8.50 -12.41
CA SER A 264 9.50 8.50 -13.30
C SER A 264 9.89 9.91 -13.76
N GLN A 265 8.96 10.86 -13.85
CA GLN A 265 9.27 12.28 -14.07
C GLN A 265 10.04 12.88 -12.88
N TYR A 266 9.63 12.58 -11.64
CA TYR A 266 10.40 13.00 -10.46
C TYR A 266 11.79 12.39 -10.43
N ASP A 267 11.98 11.15 -10.90
CA ASP A 267 13.30 10.53 -10.97
C ASP A 267 14.23 11.27 -11.95
N ILE A 268 13.71 11.79 -13.08
CA ILE A 268 14.46 12.68 -13.99
C ILE A 268 14.83 13.98 -13.27
N LEU A 269 13.89 14.66 -12.60
CA LEU A 269 14.14 15.91 -11.88
C LEU A 269 15.19 15.74 -10.77
N LEU A 270 15.13 14.62 -10.05
CA LEU A 270 16.13 14.25 -9.04
C LEU A 270 17.51 14.03 -9.66
N ALA A 271 17.59 13.35 -10.81
CA ALA A 271 18.83 13.13 -11.53
C ALA A 271 19.43 14.43 -12.08
N GLU A 272 18.61 15.36 -12.58
CA GLU A 272 19.05 16.71 -13.01
C GLU A 272 19.60 17.53 -11.84
N ASN A 273 18.91 17.47 -10.69
CA ASN A 273 19.36 18.14 -9.49
C ASN A 273 20.68 17.54 -8.99
N ASN A 274 20.89 16.22 -9.09
CA ASN A 274 22.12 15.53 -8.75
C ASN A 274 23.32 15.99 -9.63
N ILE A 275 23.11 16.29 -10.91
CA ILE A 275 24.15 16.91 -11.77
C ILE A 275 24.50 18.29 -11.23
N SER A 276 23.49 19.07 -10.84
CA SER A 276 23.67 20.41 -10.28
C SER A 276 24.44 20.37 -8.96
N MET A 277 24.13 19.39 -8.08
CA MET A 277 24.85 19.13 -6.84
C MET A 277 26.31 18.73 -7.10
N ALA A 278 26.56 17.80 -8.03
CA ALA A 278 27.92 17.37 -8.38
C ALA A 278 28.77 18.52 -8.89
N LYS A 279 28.18 19.49 -9.62
CA LYS A 279 28.88 20.68 -10.11
C LYS A 279 29.27 21.64 -8.99
N THR A 280 28.66 21.58 -7.81
CA THR A 280 29.04 22.44 -6.66
C THR A 280 30.43 22.13 -6.16
N GLY A 281 30.94 20.91 -6.39
CA GLY A 281 32.34 20.53 -6.08
C GLY A 281 33.42 21.28 -6.86
N TYR A 282 33.10 22.09 -7.88
CA TYR A 282 34.01 23.01 -8.54
C TYR A 282 34.03 24.42 -7.91
N LYS A 283 33.06 24.72 -7.04
CA LYS A 283 32.87 26.06 -6.50
C LYS A 283 33.47 26.18 -5.10
N PRO A 284 33.84 27.41 -4.67
CA PRO A 284 34.38 27.62 -3.33
C PRO A 284 33.32 27.36 -2.25
N SER A 285 33.78 27.08 -1.03
CA SER A 285 32.97 27.05 0.18
C SER A 285 33.50 28.06 1.20
N ILE A 286 32.57 28.70 1.91
CA ILE A 286 32.83 29.66 2.99
C ILE A 286 32.11 29.19 4.22
N THR A 287 32.87 28.98 5.29
CA THR A 287 32.30 28.64 6.62
C THR A 287 32.76 29.65 7.65
N ALA A 288 31.87 30.04 8.55
CA ALA A 288 32.22 30.83 9.74
C ALA A 288 32.13 29.93 10.97
N ASN A 289 33.07 30.10 11.87
CA ASN A 289 33.12 29.39 13.15
C ASN A 289 33.49 30.35 14.26
N ALA A 290 32.95 30.12 15.44
CA ALA A 290 33.31 30.80 16.67
C ALA A 290 33.37 29.76 17.78
N SER A 291 34.33 29.91 18.67
CA SER A 291 34.41 29.02 19.84
C SER A 291 34.93 29.76 21.08
N ILE A 292 34.47 29.32 22.20
CA ILE A 292 35.04 29.68 23.53
C ILE A 292 35.37 28.38 24.24
N GLY A 293 36.52 28.37 24.90
CA GLY A 293 36.97 27.17 25.59
C GLY A 293 37.93 27.47 26.73
N THR A 294 38.08 26.48 27.58
CA THR A 294 39.03 26.50 28.69
C THR A 294 39.46 25.08 29.00
N GLY A 295 40.47 24.91 29.84
CA GLY A 295 40.94 23.58 30.22
C GLY A 295 41.93 23.58 31.36
N HIS A 296 42.37 22.40 31.74
CA HIS A 296 43.41 22.16 32.75
C HIS A 296 44.40 21.06 32.30
N ILE A 297 45.57 21.05 32.87
CA ILE A 297 46.64 20.06 32.59
C ILE A 297 46.97 19.19 33.78
N ASP A 298 46.44 19.54 34.99
CA ASP A 298 46.51 18.77 36.22
C ASP A 298 45.31 19.15 37.11
N PHE A 299 45.23 18.60 38.30
CA PHE A 299 44.16 18.92 39.25
C PHE A 299 44.59 19.99 40.30
N ASP A 300 45.78 20.56 40.15
CA ASP A 300 46.27 21.60 41.08
C ASP A 300 45.78 22.98 40.55
N ASN A 301 45.23 23.80 41.49
CA ASN A 301 44.79 25.16 41.20
C ASN A 301 43.81 25.27 39.98
N LEU A 302 42.88 24.34 39.86
CA LEU A 302 41.92 24.28 38.76
C LEU A 302 41.28 25.62 38.40
N GLY A 303 40.85 26.41 39.42
CA GLY A 303 40.24 27.73 39.20
C GLY A 303 41.14 28.71 38.46
N GLN A 304 42.45 28.71 38.76
CA GLN A 304 43.42 29.56 38.04
C GLN A 304 43.69 29.01 36.65
N GLN A 305 43.84 27.67 36.48
CA GLN A 305 44.05 27.08 35.18
C GLN A 305 42.87 27.34 34.23
N PHE A 306 41.61 27.26 34.69
CA PHE A 306 40.45 27.58 33.89
C PHE A 306 40.42 29.06 33.47
N SER A 307 40.87 29.98 34.31
CA SER A 307 40.99 31.39 33.99
C SER A 307 42.12 31.66 32.96
N ASP A 308 43.31 31.12 33.24
CA ASP A 308 44.53 31.36 32.44
C ASP A 308 44.44 30.71 31.06
N ARG A 309 43.66 29.67 30.92
CA ARG A 309 43.43 28.93 29.67
C ARG A 309 42.12 29.27 28.96
N PHE A 310 41.41 30.24 29.47
CA PHE A 310 40.23 30.74 28.76
C PHE A 310 40.65 31.33 27.44
N SER A 311 40.04 30.82 26.38
CA SER A 311 40.30 31.24 25.01
C SER A 311 39.01 31.46 24.23
N GLN A 312 39.02 32.43 23.36
CA GLN A 312 37.94 32.69 22.40
C GLN A 312 38.53 32.86 21.02
N SER A 313 37.86 32.28 20.05
CA SER A 313 38.24 32.39 18.65
C SER A 313 37.03 32.62 17.76
N ALA A 314 37.23 33.39 16.73
CA ALA A 314 36.26 33.51 15.65
C ALA A 314 37.01 33.54 14.33
N GLY A 315 36.51 32.87 13.32
CA GLY A 315 37.19 32.77 12.03
C GLY A 315 36.22 32.53 10.89
N ILE A 316 36.68 32.92 9.72
CA ILE A 316 36.07 32.60 8.43
C ILE A 316 37.06 31.78 7.63
N SER A 317 36.62 30.62 7.15
CA SER A 317 37.42 29.77 6.28
C SER A 317 36.87 29.81 4.87
N LEU A 318 37.74 30.11 3.88
CA LEU A 318 37.47 30.00 2.45
C LEU A 318 38.25 28.81 1.90
N ASN A 319 37.55 27.82 1.36
CA ASN A 319 38.14 26.67 0.69
C ASN A 319 37.82 26.71 -0.81
N ILE A 320 38.83 26.78 -1.65
CA ILE A 320 38.73 26.81 -3.12
C ILE A 320 39.35 25.53 -3.67
N PRO A 321 38.57 24.59 -4.21
CA PRO A 321 39.14 23.37 -4.81
C PRO A 321 39.81 23.66 -6.15
N ILE A 322 41.14 23.65 -6.20
CA ILE A 322 41.91 23.93 -7.42
C ILE A 322 42.05 22.64 -8.27
N TYR A 323 42.35 21.52 -7.63
CA TYR A 323 42.53 20.22 -8.29
C TYR A 323 42.09 19.09 -7.39
N SER A 324 41.07 18.34 -7.81
CA SER A 324 40.44 17.24 -7.07
C SER A 324 40.76 15.85 -7.62
N ARG A 325 41.89 15.68 -8.28
CA ARG A 325 42.34 14.41 -8.93
C ARG A 325 41.26 13.82 -9.85
N GLY A 326 40.49 14.66 -10.53
CA GLY A 326 39.40 14.24 -11.41
C GLY A 326 38.13 13.78 -10.72
N GLN A 327 38.04 13.78 -9.39
CA GLN A 327 36.90 13.28 -8.63
C GLN A 327 35.59 14.03 -8.97
N THR A 328 35.60 15.36 -8.97
CA THR A 328 34.45 16.19 -9.33
C THR A 328 34.02 15.95 -10.78
N LYS A 329 35.00 15.89 -11.73
CA LYS A 329 34.70 15.57 -13.13
C LYS A 329 34.04 14.20 -13.28
N ALA A 330 34.56 13.18 -12.58
CA ALA A 330 33.99 11.83 -12.58
C ALA A 330 32.59 11.80 -11.95
N SER A 331 32.36 12.54 -10.85
CA SER A 331 31.05 12.67 -10.22
C SER A 331 30.03 13.29 -11.18
N VAL A 332 30.33 14.40 -11.81
CA VAL A 332 29.48 15.04 -12.83
C VAL A 332 29.20 14.10 -14.00
N LYS A 333 30.22 13.33 -14.46
CA LYS A 333 30.01 12.37 -15.54
C LYS A 333 29.07 11.23 -15.13
N ARG A 334 29.22 10.67 -13.91
CA ARG A 334 28.29 9.65 -13.38
C ARG A 334 26.86 10.18 -13.24
N SER A 335 26.69 11.39 -12.71
CA SER A 335 25.36 12.00 -12.60
C SER A 335 24.72 12.25 -13.96
N LYS A 336 25.49 12.58 -15.01
CA LYS A 336 24.95 12.69 -16.37
C LYS A 336 24.50 11.34 -16.93
N ILE A 337 25.28 10.26 -16.70
CA ILE A 337 24.89 8.91 -17.09
C ILE A 337 23.61 8.49 -16.34
N ALA A 338 23.49 8.81 -15.05
CA ALA A 338 22.30 8.54 -14.28
C ALA A 338 21.06 9.30 -14.80
N LEU A 339 21.23 10.54 -15.29
CA LEU A 339 20.15 11.26 -15.95
C LEU A 339 19.72 10.57 -17.26
N GLU A 340 20.70 10.16 -18.10
CA GLU A 340 20.40 9.44 -19.33
C GLU A 340 19.65 8.12 -19.05
N GLN A 341 20.05 7.39 -18.00
CA GLN A 341 19.33 6.20 -17.53
C GLN A 341 17.89 6.54 -17.10
N ALA A 342 17.70 7.58 -16.26
CA ALA A 342 16.37 8.00 -15.84
C ALA A 342 15.46 8.43 -17.01
N GLN A 343 16.03 9.03 -18.06
CA GLN A 343 15.30 9.37 -19.29
C GLN A 343 14.86 8.12 -20.07
N LEU A 344 15.75 7.13 -20.20
CA LEU A 344 15.40 5.84 -20.82
C LEU A 344 14.34 5.09 -20.01
N ASP A 345 14.46 5.08 -18.69
CA ASP A 345 13.46 4.48 -17.78
C ASP A 345 12.09 5.17 -17.91
N TYR A 346 12.07 6.49 -18.10
CA TYR A 346 10.84 7.24 -18.36
C TYR A 346 10.22 6.85 -19.72
N GLU A 347 11.03 6.76 -20.79
CA GLU A 347 10.55 6.30 -22.12
C GLU A 347 9.98 4.87 -22.03
N GLN A 348 10.66 3.98 -21.31
CA GLN A 348 10.19 2.63 -21.07
C GLN A 348 8.86 2.64 -20.28
N THR A 349 8.78 3.45 -19.22
CA THR A 349 7.54 3.60 -18.42
C THR A 349 6.38 4.12 -19.28
N GLN A 350 6.63 5.06 -20.19
CA GLN A 350 5.61 5.53 -21.14
C GLN A 350 5.08 4.39 -22.02
N PHE A 351 5.99 3.55 -22.52
CA PHE A 351 5.63 2.39 -23.32
C PHE A 351 4.81 1.39 -22.49
N ASP A 352 5.24 1.07 -21.28
CA ASP A 352 4.58 0.13 -20.39
C ASP A 352 3.19 0.61 -19.96
N VAL A 353 3.02 1.91 -19.70
CA VAL A 353 1.71 2.50 -19.38
C VAL A 353 0.76 2.39 -20.58
N ARG A 354 1.22 2.72 -21.78
CA ARG A 354 0.39 2.56 -23.01
C ARG A 354 -0.04 1.12 -23.18
N GLN A 355 0.88 0.17 -23.05
CA GLN A 355 0.58 -1.25 -23.15
C GLN A 355 -0.42 -1.69 -22.07
N THR A 356 -0.21 -1.28 -20.83
CA THR A 356 -1.09 -1.65 -19.68
C THR A 356 -2.52 -1.15 -19.93
N VAL A 357 -2.67 0.10 -20.35
CA VAL A 357 -4.00 0.70 -20.63
C VAL A 357 -4.67 0.05 -21.84
N SER A 358 -3.90 -0.24 -22.91
CA SER A 358 -4.41 -0.96 -24.08
C SER A 358 -4.92 -2.36 -23.70
N VAL A 359 -4.16 -3.12 -22.91
CA VAL A 359 -4.58 -4.43 -22.38
C VAL A 359 -5.83 -4.28 -21.52
N ALA A 360 -5.87 -3.29 -20.61
CA ALA A 360 -7.05 -3.05 -19.78
C ALA A 360 -8.29 -2.71 -20.62
N TYR A 361 -8.14 -1.89 -21.65
CA TYR A 361 -9.21 -1.56 -22.61
C TYR A 361 -9.75 -2.81 -23.28
N HIS A 362 -8.88 -3.65 -23.86
CA HIS A 362 -9.27 -4.90 -24.51
C HIS A 362 -9.90 -5.89 -23.52
N ASN A 363 -9.46 -5.90 -22.25
CA ASN A 363 -10.09 -6.70 -21.19
C ASN A 363 -11.53 -6.25 -20.93
N VAL A 364 -11.82 -4.93 -20.94
CA VAL A 364 -13.21 -4.42 -20.82
C VAL A 364 -14.06 -4.90 -21.99
N VAL A 365 -13.57 -4.75 -23.24
CA VAL A 365 -14.29 -5.20 -24.45
C VAL A 365 -14.56 -6.71 -24.40
N SER A 366 -13.56 -7.51 -24.02
CA SER A 366 -13.68 -8.96 -23.88
C SER A 366 -14.68 -9.35 -22.79
N ALA A 367 -14.59 -8.69 -21.61
CA ALA A 367 -15.49 -8.94 -20.49
C ALA A 367 -16.95 -8.59 -20.86
N TYR A 368 -17.18 -7.51 -21.59
CA TYR A 368 -18.51 -7.14 -22.06
C TYR A 368 -19.10 -8.19 -23.03
N ASN A 369 -18.30 -8.63 -23.99
CA ASN A 369 -18.75 -9.67 -24.94
C ASN A 369 -19.03 -11.00 -24.21
N SER A 370 -18.20 -11.37 -23.23
CA SER A 370 -18.38 -12.55 -22.39
C SER A 370 -19.64 -12.45 -21.54
N TYR A 371 -19.87 -11.28 -20.93
CA TYR A 371 -21.08 -10.99 -20.16
C TYR A 371 -22.34 -11.16 -21.04
N LYS A 372 -22.38 -10.51 -22.21
CA LYS A 372 -23.53 -10.59 -23.14
C LYS A 372 -23.79 -12.02 -23.63
N ALA A 373 -22.74 -12.76 -23.96
CA ALA A 373 -22.87 -14.15 -24.37
C ALA A 373 -23.40 -15.02 -23.20
N SER A 374 -22.91 -14.80 -21.97
CA SER A 374 -23.36 -15.55 -20.80
C SER A 374 -24.78 -15.18 -20.37
N GLU A 375 -25.20 -13.90 -20.52
CA GLU A 375 -26.57 -13.45 -20.28
C GLU A 375 -27.59 -14.16 -21.20
N LEU A 376 -27.30 -14.19 -22.51
CA LEU A 376 -28.13 -14.89 -23.49
C LEU A 376 -28.21 -16.39 -23.20
N LYS A 377 -27.08 -16.99 -22.82
CA LYS A 377 -26.96 -18.40 -22.47
C LYS A 377 -27.75 -18.72 -21.20
N GLU A 378 -27.60 -17.90 -20.15
CA GLU A 378 -28.35 -18.05 -18.90
C GLU A 378 -29.86 -18.02 -19.17
N ASN A 379 -30.36 -17.01 -19.90
CA ASN A 379 -31.78 -16.86 -20.21
C ASN A 379 -32.32 -18.08 -20.99
N ALA A 380 -31.55 -18.64 -21.94
CA ALA A 380 -31.92 -19.84 -22.66
C ALA A 380 -31.96 -21.09 -21.78
N TYR A 381 -30.93 -21.32 -20.94
CA TYR A 381 -30.85 -22.47 -20.05
C TYR A 381 -31.84 -22.40 -18.90
N SER A 382 -32.11 -21.22 -18.35
CA SER A 382 -33.14 -20.98 -17.35
C SER A 382 -34.52 -21.39 -17.88
N LYS A 383 -34.90 -20.92 -19.08
CA LYS A 383 -36.16 -21.32 -19.74
C LYS A 383 -36.21 -22.80 -20.03
N SER A 384 -35.11 -23.39 -20.49
CA SER A 384 -34.98 -24.82 -20.75
C SER A 384 -35.18 -25.64 -19.48
N TYR A 385 -34.46 -25.32 -18.40
CA TYR A 385 -34.57 -25.99 -17.13
C TYR A 385 -36.02 -25.94 -16.58
N ASN A 386 -36.65 -24.79 -16.60
CA ASN A 386 -38.04 -24.61 -16.17
C ASN A 386 -39.00 -25.49 -17.00
N ALA A 387 -38.80 -25.60 -18.32
CA ALA A 387 -39.61 -26.47 -19.19
C ALA A 387 -39.38 -27.95 -18.83
N TYR A 388 -38.14 -28.38 -18.58
CA TYR A 388 -37.81 -29.73 -18.18
C TYR A 388 -38.40 -30.06 -16.80
N GLU A 389 -38.34 -29.14 -15.84
CA GLU A 389 -38.94 -29.32 -14.51
C GLU A 389 -40.44 -29.58 -14.63
N VAL A 390 -41.19 -28.79 -15.43
CA VAL A 390 -42.61 -29.01 -15.68
C VAL A 390 -42.85 -30.36 -16.37
N GLN A 391 -42.08 -30.74 -17.39
CA GLN A 391 -42.25 -32.03 -18.09
C GLN A 391 -41.98 -33.21 -17.13
N PHE A 392 -41.00 -33.10 -16.22
CA PHE A 392 -40.71 -34.11 -15.22
C PHE A 392 -41.86 -34.28 -14.26
N GLN A 393 -42.51 -33.18 -13.80
CA GLN A 393 -43.72 -33.23 -12.94
C GLN A 393 -44.84 -34.06 -13.57
N TYR A 394 -45.00 -33.98 -14.92
CA TYR A 394 -45.98 -34.74 -15.69
C TYR A 394 -45.48 -36.14 -16.12
N GLY A 395 -44.26 -36.55 -15.76
CA GLY A 395 -43.69 -37.85 -16.10
C GLY A 395 -43.32 -38.00 -17.61
N LYS A 396 -43.08 -36.90 -18.30
CA LYS A 396 -42.77 -36.89 -19.76
C LYS A 396 -41.31 -37.03 -20.08
N ILE A 397 -40.40 -36.88 -19.09
CA ILE A 397 -38.95 -37.03 -19.23
C ILE A 397 -38.41 -37.89 -18.11
N THR A 398 -37.17 -38.38 -18.29
CA THR A 398 -36.47 -39.19 -17.28
C THR A 398 -35.86 -38.31 -16.19
N THR A 399 -35.55 -38.94 -15.04
CA THR A 399 -34.80 -38.30 -13.95
C THR A 399 -33.43 -37.82 -14.43
N VAL A 400 -32.75 -38.62 -15.27
CA VAL A 400 -31.45 -38.30 -15.82
C VAL A 400 -31.50 -37.01 -16.67
N ASP A 401 -32.51 -36.88 -17.55
CA ASP A 401 -32.69 -35.70 -18.39
C ASP A 401 -32.87 -34.43 -17.56
N LEU A 402 -33.68 -34.48 -16.48
CA LEU A 402 -33.91 -33.38 -15.57
C LEU A 402 -32.60 -32.95 -14.88
N LEU A 403 -31.88 -33.92 -14.27
CA LEU A 403 -30.64 -33.64 -13.54
C LEU A 403 -29.54 -33.12 -14.45
N GLN A 404 -29.47 -33.61 -15.71
CA GLN A 404 -28.55 -33.07 -16.69
C GLN A 404 -28.84 -31.60 -17.02
N GLN A 405 -30.10 -31.21 -17.16
CA GLN A 405 -30.48 -29.81 -17.43
C GLN A 405 -30.27 -28.92 -16.20
N GLN A 406 -30.49 -29.44 -14.99
CA GLN A 406 -30.21 -28.72 -13.76
C GLN A 406 -28.72 -28.41 -13.64
N ASN A 407 -27.86 -29.40 -13.85
CA ASN A 407 -26.40 -29.20 -13.79
C ASN A 407 -25.90 -28.26 -14.88
N ASN A 408 -26.44 -28.35 -16.11
CA ASN A 408 -26.12 -27.42 -17.20
C ASN A 408 -26.50 -25.99 -16.81
N TYR A 409 -27.70 -25.79 -16.26
CA TYR A 409 -28.16 -24.46 -15.82
C TYR A 409 -27.30 -23.88 -14.71
N LEU A 410 -26.96 -24.68 -13.69
CA LEU A 410 -26.11 -24.21 -12.59
C LEU A 410 -24.71 -23.79 -13.06
N ASN A 411 -24.13 -24.52 -14.00
CA ASN A 411 -22.82 -24.16 -14.60
C ASN A 411 -22.92 -22.83 -15.37
N VAL A 412 -23.96 -22.69 -16.19
CA VAL A 412 -24.18 -21.47 -16.96
C VAL A 412 -24.46 -20.25 -16.07
N LEU A 413 -25.21 -20.45 -14.99
CA LEU A 413 -25.48 -19.42 -14.00
C LEU A 413 -24.19 -18.95 -13.29
N ASN A 414 -23.36 -19.89 -12.89
CA ASN A 414 -22.05 -19.55 -12.32
C ASN A 414 -21.18 -18.73 -13.29
N ASP A 415 -21.11 -19.16 -14.57
CA ASP A 415 -20.39 -18.43 -15.63
C ASP A 415 -20.97 -17.01 -15.80
N PHE A 416 -22.28 -16.86 -15.76
CA PHE A 416 -22.96 -15.57 -15.88
C PHE A 416 -22.59 -14.62 -14.73
N ILE A 417 -22.68 -15.10 -13.48
CA ILE A 417 -22.32 -14.32 -12.27
C ILE A 417 -20.86 -13.87 -12.36
N GLN A 418 -19.95 -14.77 -12.71
CA GLN A 418 -18.51 -14.45 -12.83
C GLN A 418 -18.26 -13.40 -13.91
N ASN A 419 -18.87 -13.54 -15.09
CA ASN A 419 -18.70 -12.58 -16.20
C ASN A 419 -19.32 -11.22 -15.86
N LYS A 420 -20.46 -11.18 -15.16
CA LYS A 420 -21.09 -9.98 -14.65
C LYS A 420 -20.13 -9.15 -13.80
N TYR A 421 -19.57 -9.75 -12.76
CA TYR A 421 -18.66 -9.04 -11.84
C TYR A 421 -17.28 -8.80 -12.45
N SER A 422 -16.84 -9.66 -13.39
CA SER A 422 -15.62 -9.41 -14.16
C SER A 422 -15.73 -8.15 -15.04
N LEU A 423 -16.88 -7.94 -15.69
CA LEU A 423 -17.10 -6.71 -16.46
C LEU A 423 -17.00 -5.46 -15.59
N VAL A 424 -17.65 -5.46 -14.42
CA VAL A 424 -17.58 -4.34 -13.48
C VAL A 424 -16.13 -4.09 -13.05
N LEU A 425 -15.40 -5.16 -12.69
CA LEU A 425 -13.99 -5.06 -12.29
C LEU A 425 -13.13 -4.44 -13.39
N GLN A 426 -13.16 -5.00 -14.60
CA GLN A 426 -12.31 -4.53 -15.69
C GLN A 426 -12.62 -3.08 -16.07
N ARG A 427 -13.91 -2.70 -16.05
CA ARG A 427 -14.31 -1.31 -16.33
C ARG A 427 -13.79 -0.33 -15.28
N LYS A 428 -13.89 -0.67 -14.00
CA LYS A 428 -13.41 0.19 -12.91
C LYS A 428 -11.88 0.27 -12.86
N VAL A 429 -11.18 -0.82 -13.18
CA VAL A 429 -9.72 -0.82 -13.32
C VAL A 429 -9.28 0.15 -14.43
N LEU A 430 -9.98 0.15 -15.57
CA LEU A 430 -9.69 1.11 -16.63
C LEU A 430 -9.97 2.56 -16.19
N ASP A 431 -11.04 2.80 -15.42
CA ASP A 431 -11.35 4.12 -14.88
C ASP A 431 -10.24 4.65 -13.94
N ILE A 432 -9.66 3.76 -13.11
CA ILE A 432 -8.50 4.11 -12.26
C ILE A 432 -7.29 4.52 -13.10
N TYR A 433 -6.98 3.76 -14.16
CA TYR A 433 -5.88 4.13 -15.05
C TYR A 433 -6.09 5.48 -15.73
N MET A 434 -7.33 5.90 -15.93
CA MET A 434 -7.70 7.23 -16.43
C MET A 434 -7.77 8.30 -15.32
N GLY A 435 -7.42 7.98 -14.07
CA GLY A 435 -7.44 8.91 -12.94
C GLY A 435 -8.83 9.23 -12.39
N LYS A 436 -9.84 8.37 -12.63
CA LYS A 436 -11.18 8.52 -12.07
C LYS A 436 -11.29 7.84 -10.71
N GLU A 437 -12.08 8.41 -9.82
CA GLU A 437 -12.41 7.78 -8.54
C GLU A 437 -13.29 6.54 -8.71
N ILE A 438 -13.15 5.58 -7.80
CA ILE A 438 -13.94 4.35 -7.78
C ILE A 438 -15.27 4.62 -7.07
N THR A 439 -16.35 4.55 -7.84
CA THR A 439 -17.74 4.52 -7.35
C THR A 439 -18.47 3.36 -8.04
N LEU A 440 -19.37 2.65 -7.31
CA LEU A 440 -20.20 1.58 -7.88
C LEU A 440 -21.64 2.02 -8.03
#